data_f82d76793ed824026e1ebe7883f92d7c
#
_entry.id   f82d76793ed824026e1ebe7883f92d7c
#
_cell.length_a   1.000
_cell.length_b   1.000
_cell.length_c   1.000
_cell.angle_alpha   90.00
_cell.angle_beta   90.00
_cell.angle_gamma   90.00
#
_symmetry.space_group_name_H-M   'P 1'
#
loop_
_entity.id
_entity.type
_entity.pdbx_description
1 polymer ?
#
loop_
_entity_poly.entity_id
_entity_poly.type
_entity_poly.pdbx_seq_one_letter_code
_entity_poly.pdbx_strand_id
1 'polypeptide(L)'
;MVAEDMGLSPEYLMRDNDAKFSGPFNAVLKASGVQIKRTVPMSPRLRAHVERFIQTLKFECLNKFVIVAEKHLDHICRIWSRHYNEERPHSSRDHLPPNFTAPPEEATTIRVSDIVCTSKLGGVIHSYSRRAA
;
A
#
# COMPACT_ATOMS: atom_id res chain seq x y z
N MET A 1 -0.42 16.01 -6.70
CA MET A 1 0.53 15.02 -6.12
C MET A 1 -0.27 13.81 -5.66
N VAL A 2 0.24 12.59 -5.79
CA VAL A 2 -0.52 11.33 -5.54
C VAL A 2 -1.19 11.27 -4.15
N ALA A 3 -0.60 11.89 -3.13
CA ALA A 3 -1.16 11.88 -1.77
C ALA A 3 -2.45 12.72 -1.64
N GLU A 4 -2.54 13.84 -2.34
CA GLU A 4 -3.73 14.71 -2.35
C GLU A 4 -4.88 14.04 -3.09
N ASP A 5 -4.60 13.37 -4.21
CA ASP A 5 -5.59 12.59 -4.97
C ASP A 5 -6.18 11.43 -4.15
N MET A 6 -5.46 10.97 -3.13
CA MET A 6 -5.90 9.91 -2.21
C MET A 6 -6.57 10.46 -0.93
N GLY A 7 -6.74 11.77 -0.80
CA GLY A 7 -7.29 12.41 0.40
C GLY A 7 -6.41 12.26 1.65
N LEU A 8 -5.13 11.96 1.46
CA LEU A 8 -4.17 11.80 2.55
C LEU A 8 -3.47 13.14 2.82
N SER A 9 -3.54 13.59 4.07
CA SER A 9 -2.79 14.74 4.56
C SER A 9 -1.64 14.26 5.45
N PRO A 10 -0.46 13.98 4.88
CA PRO A 10 0.66 13.46 5.66
C PRO A 10 1.15 14.52 6.64
N GLU A 11 1.15 14.21 7.92
CA GLU A 11 1.69 15.07 8.98
C GLU A 11 3.22 15.07 8.97
N TYR A 12 3.81 13.92 8.66
CA TYR A 12 5.26 13.72 8.68
C TYR A 12 5.75 13.09 7.38
N LEU A 13 6.87 13.60 6.85
CA LEU A 13 7.66 12.92 5.82
C LEU A 13 8.98 12.47 6.43
N MET A 14 9.22 11.15 6.41
CA MET A 14 10.51 10.59 6.79
C MET A 14 11.40 10.45 5.56
N ARG A 15 12.61 10.98 5.62
CA ARG A 15 13.60 10.88 4.54
C ARG A 15 15.00 10.57 5.05
N ASP A 16 15.83 10.04 4.20
CA ASP A 16 17.26 9.90 4.46
C ASP A 16 18.01 11.23 4.28
N ASN A 17 19.33 11.20 4.47
CA ASN A 17 20.20 12.37 4.32
C ASN A 17 20.75 12.52 2.88
N ASP A 18 20.09 11.93 1.87
CA ASP A 18 20.51 12.07 0.48
C ASP A 18 20.46 13.54 0.05
N ALA A 19 21.50 13.97 -0.67
CA ALA A 19 21.63 15.32 -1.21
C ALA A 19 20.53 15.72 -2.19
N LYS A 20 19.81 14.74 -2.77
CA LYS A 20 18.62 14.97 -3.62
C LYS A 20 17.53 15.77 -2.92
N PHE A 21 17.42 15.62 -1.59
CA PHE A 21 16.46 16.36 -0.78
C PHE A 21 17.02 17.74 -0.40
N SER A 22 17.16 18.60 -1.40
CA SER A 22 17.74 19.96 -1.30
C SER A 22 16.84 20.94 -0.55
N GLY A 23 17.37 22.16 -0.36
CA GLY A 23 16.63 23.27 0.23
C GLY A 23 15.26 23.55 -0.40
N PRO A 24 15.16 23.65 -1.75
CA PRO A 24 13.89 23.85 -2.44
C PRO A 24 12.84 22.78 -2.15
N PHE A 25 13.24 21.49 -2.14
CA PHE A 25 12.36 20.39 -1.79
C PHE A 25 11.79 20.52 -0.36
N ASN A 26 12.67 20.85 0.59
CA ASN A 26 12.25 21.05 1.98
C ASN A 26 11.32 22.27 2.13
N ALA A 27 11.51 23.32 1.34
CA ALA A 27 10.66 24.51 1.38
C ALA A 27 9.22 24.19 0.93
N VAL A 28 9.06 23.42 -0.15
CA VAL A 28 7.75 22.97 -0.64
C VAL A 28 7.00 22.17 0.42
N LEU A 29 7.65 21.20 1.05
CA LEU A 29 7.02 20.38 2.08
C LEU A 29 6.60 21.18 3.32
N LYS A 30 7.45 22.12 3.76
CA LYS A 30 7.12 23.01 4.87
C LYS A 30 5.93 23.91 4.54
N ALA A 31 5.86 24.43 3.30
CA ALA A 31 4.73 25.24 2.85
C ALA A 31 3.41 24.45 2.84
N SER A 32 3.47 23.14 2.61
CA SER A 32 2.31 22.22 2.71
C SER A 32 2.03 21.74 4.15
N GLY A 33 2.69 22.29 5.16
CA GLY A 33 2.47 21.92 6.57
C GLY A 33 3.09 20.58 6.99
N VAL A 34 3.85 19.93 6.10
CA VAL A 34 4.45 18.60 6.37
C VAL A 34 5.73 18.75 7.17
N GLN A 35 5.81 18.08 8.30
CA GLN A 35 7.03 18.02 9.11
C GLN A 35 8.02 17.01 8.54
N ILE A 36 9.27 17.46 8.34
CA ILE A 36 10.33 16.61 7.81
C ILE A 36 11.09 15.96 8.97
N LYS A 37 11.03 14.63 9.06
CA LYS A 37 11.85 13.84 9.98
C LYS A 37 13.00 13.18 9.22
N ARG A 38 14.23 13.52 9.59
CA ARG A 38 15.41 12.85 9.03
C ARG A 38 15.62 11.52 9.72
N THR A 39 15.88 10.46 8.95
CA THR A 39 16.28 9.18 9.54
C THR A 39 17.65 9.32 10.16
N VAL A 40 17.77 8.89 11.41
CA VAL A 40 19.09 8.79 12.06
C VAL A 40 19.90 7.72 11.34
N PRO A 41 21.18 7.98 10.99
CA PRO A 41 22.04 6.95 10.43
C PRO A 41 22.02 5.71 11.34
N MET A 42 21.90 4.52 10.76
CA MET A 42 21.85 3.23 11.46
C MET A 42 20.55 2.96 12.27
N SER A 43 19.40 3.45 11.83
CA SER A 43 18.09 3.05 12.37
C SER A 43 17.42 1.97 11.51
N PRO A 44 17.81 0.68 11.65
CA PRO A 44 17.34 -0.39 10.76
C PRO A 44 15.82 -0.64 10.91
N ARG A 45 15.26 -0.41 12.10
CA ARG A 45 13.83 -0.66 12.36
C ARG A 45 12.88 0.26 11.60
N LEU A 46 13.25 1.52 11.39
CA LEU A 46 12.40 2.48 10.69
C LEU A 46 12.31 2.19 9.18
N ARG A 47 13.37 1.64 8.61
CA ARG A 47 13.41 1.26 7.19
C ARG A 47 12.80 -0.11 6.93
N ALA A 48 12.85 -1.02 7.90
CA ALA A 48 12.41 -2.40 7.73
C ALA A 48 10.94 -2.51 7.27
N HIS A 49 10.05 -1.65 7.76
CA HIS A 49 8.64 -1.65 7.34
C HIS A 49 8.47 -1.19 5.88
N VAL A 50 9.18 -0.11 5.50
CA VAL A 50 9.13 0.42 4.12
C VAL A 50 9.77 -0.57 3.15
N GLU A 51 10.92 -1.13 3.52
CA GLU A 51 11.61 -2.14 2.71
C GLU A 51 10.74 -3.40 2.52
N ARG A 52 10.10 -3.88 3.57
CA ARG A 52 9.16 -5.01 3.48
C ARG A 52 7.96 -4.69 2.59
N PHE A 53 7.39 -3.49 2.70
CA PHE A 53 6.29 -3.04 1.83
C PHE A 53 6.73 -3.03 0.37
N ILE A 54 7.89 -2.44 0.07
CA ILE A 54 8.45 -2.39 -1.28
C ILE A 54 8.73 -3.80 -1.82
N GLN A 55 9.28 -4.69 -0.99
CA GLN A 55 9.49 -6.09 -1.37
C GLN A 55 8.17 -6.79 -1.66
N THR A 56 7.16 -6.62 -0.83
CA THR A 56 5.83 -7.18 -1.05
C THR A 56 5.25 -6.71 -2.38
N LEU A 57 5.26 -5.40 -2.65
CA LEU A 57 4.81 -4.84 -3.92
C LEU A 57 5.56 -5.43 -5.12
N LYS A 58 6.89 -5.54 -5.03
CA LYS A 58 7.71 -6.12 -6.09
C LYS A 58 7.38 -7.59 -6.34
N PHE A 59 7.42 -8.42 -5.31
CA PHE A 59 7.24 -9.88 -5.45
C PHE A 59 5.81 -10.28 -5.78
N GLU A 60 4.84 -9.64 -5.16
CA GLU A 60 3.44 -10.00 -5.40
C GLU A 60 2.88 -9.42 -6.70
N CYS A 61 3.45 -8.30 -7.18
CA CYS A 61 2.89 -7.57 -8.31
C CYS A 61 3.91 -7.19 -9.37
N LEU A 62 4.80 -6.22 -9.12
CA LEU A 62 5.58 -5.56 -10.17
C LEU A 62 6.48 -6.51 -10.97
N ASN A 63 7.08 -7.51 -10.34
CA ASN A 63 7.95 -8.48 -11.03
C ASN A 63 7.22 -9.35 -12.05
N LYS A 64 5.89 -9.29 -12.11
CA LYS A 64 5.06 -10.05 -13.04
C LYS A 64 4.69 -9.23 -14.29
N PHE A 65 5.16 -7.98 -14.39
CA PHE A 65 4.83 -7.07 -15.46
C PHE A 65 6.08 -6.54 -16.18
N VAL A 66 5.95 -6.33 -17.49
CA VAL A 66 6.85 -5.46 -18.25
C VAL A 66 6.26 -4.06 -18.24
N ILE A 67 6.91 -3.14 -17.56
CA ILE A 67 6.46 -1.75 -17.45
C ILE A 67 6.88 -0.98 -18.70
N VAL A 68 5.92 -0.54 -19.49
CA VAL A 68 6.17 0.13 -20.78
C VAL A 68 6.03 1.65 -20.72
N ALA A 69 5.35 2.18 -19.69
CA ALA A 69 5.12 3.61 -19.51
C ALA A 69 4.81 3.96 -18.06
N GLU A 70 4.99 5.22 -17.67
CA GLU A 70 4.66 5.73 -16.33
C GLU A 70 3.17 5.51 -15.99
N LYS A 71 2.27 5.85 -16.91
CA LYS A 71 0.81 5.61 -16.71
C LYS A 71 0.46 4.14 -16.49
N HIS A 72 1.22 3.23 -17.10
CA HIS A 72 1.03 1.78 -16.89
C HIS A 72 1.46 1.39 -15.47
N LEU A 73 2.61 1.91 -15.01
CA LEU A 73 3.06 1.71 -13.63
C LEU A 73 2.06 2.26 -12.62
N ASP A 74 1.59 3.50 -12.81
CA ASP A 74 0.58 4.13 -11.96
C ASP A 74 -0.70 3.31 -11.86
N HIS A 75 -1.18 2.81 -13.00
CA HIS A 75 -2.38 1.97 -13.03
C HIS A 75 -2.20 0.70 -12.18
N ILE A 76 -1.08 0.00 -12.37
CA ILE A 76 -0.75 -1.22 -11.60
C ILE A 76 -0.65 -0.90 -10.11
N CYS A 77 0.10 0.13 -9.74
CA CYS A 77 0.31 0.52 -8.34
C CYS A 77 -1.00 0.94 -7.66
N ARG A 78 -1.90 1.64 -8.37
CA ARG A 78 -3.21 2.05 -7.83
C ARG A 78 -4.10 0.85 -7.52
N ILE A 79 -4.20 -0.12 -8.44
CA ILE A 79 -4.99 -1.33 -8.23
C ILE A 79 -4.40 -2.16 -7.09
N TRP A 80 -3.06 -2.34 -7.09
CA TRP A 80 -2.40 -3.10 -6.05
C TRP A 80 -2.54 -2.44 -4.66
N SER A 81 -2.38 -1.11 -4.55
CA SER A 81 -2.53 -0.39 -3.29
C SER A 81 -3.94 -0.54 -2.70
N ARG A 82 -4.96 -0.49 -3.56
CA ARG A 82 -6.34 -0.74 -3.13
C ARG A 82 -6.48 -2.17 -2.58
N HIS A 83 -6.02 -3.16 -3.34
CA HIS A 83 -6.03 -4.55 -2.88
C HIS A 83 -5.29 -4.74 -1.55
N TYR A 84 -4.10 -4.16 -1.42
CA TYR A 84 -3.28 -4.25 -0.21
C TYR A 84 -4.00 -3.70 1.02
N ASN A 85 -4.69 -2.56 0.87
CA ASN A 85 -5.32 -1.86 1.98
C ASN A 85 -6.73 -2.38 2.33
N GLU A 86 -7.47 -2.90 1.35
CA GLU A 86 -8.89 -3.21 1.49
C GLU A 86 -9.21 -4.71 1.45
N GLU A 87 -8.34 -5.53 0.86
CA GLU A 87 -8.68 -6.93 0.58
C GLU A 87 -7.61 -7.92 1.07
N ARG A 88 -6.34 -7.52 1.08
CA ARG A 88 -5.24 -8.41 1.40
C ARG A 88 -5.17 -8.69 2.90
N PRO A 89 -5.22 -9.98 3.33
CA PRO A 89 -5.09 -10.33 4.74
C PRO A 89 -3.66 -10.08 5.24
N HIS A 90 -3.54 -9.52 6.45
CA HIS A 90 -2.27 -9.27 7.12
C HIS A 90 -2.18 -10.05 8.44
N SER A 91 -1.22 -10.94 8.55
CA SER A 91 -1.05 -11.80 9.74
C SER A 91 -0.81 -11.01 11.04
N SER A 92 -0.17 -9.84 10.95
CA SER A 92 0.03 -8.94 12.09
C SER A 92 -1.22 -8.20 12.55
N ARG A 93 -2.35 -8.38 11.87
CA ARG A 93 -3.65 -7.73 12.13
C ARG A 93 -4.78 -8.76 12.17
N ASP A 94 -4.52 -9.96 12.66
CA ASP A 94 -5.51 -11.05 12.72
C ASP A 94 -6.16 -11.33 11.35
N HIS A 95 -5.35 -11.27 10.29
CA HIS A 95 -5.76 -11.42 8.89
C HIS A 95 -6.71 -10.35 8.35
N LEU A 96 -6.87 -9.21 9.03
CA LEU A 96 -7.63 -8.08 8.52
C LEU A 96 -6.79 -7.21 7.60
N PRO A 97 -7.37 -6.65 6.55
CA PRO A 97 -6.74 -5.60 5.74
C PRO A 97 -6.49 -4.32 6.55
N PRO A 98 -5.52 -3.48 6.17
CA PRO A 98 -5.18 -2.25 6.89
C PRO A 98 -6.36 -1.29 7.14
N ASN A 99 -7.27 -1.17 6.18
CA ASN A 99 -8.42 -0.27 6.28
C ASN A 99 -9.59 -0.82 7.11
N PHE A 100 -9.52 -2.09 7.55
CA PHE A 100 -10.56 -2.68 8.40
C PHE A 100 -10.21 -2.54 9.87
N THR A 101 -11.19 -2.12 10.65
CA THR A 101 -11.06 -1.92 12.11
C THR A 101 -11.72 -3.02 12.95
N ALA A 102 -12.65 -3.76 12.35
CA ALA A 102 -13.33 -4.86 13.01
C ALA A 102 -13.39 -6.09 12.08
N PRO A 103 -13.31 -7.31 12.62
CA PRO A 103 -13.54 -8.51 11.83
C PRO A 103 -14.98 -8.50 11.29
N PRO A 104 -15.22 -9.09 10.11
CA PRO A 104 -16.56 -9.33 9.63
C PRO A 104 -17.29 -10.28 10.60
N GLU A 105 -18.62 -10.23 10.61
CA GLU A 105 -19.42 -11.14 11.42
C GLU A 105 -19.04 -12.60 11.12
N GLU A 106 -18.84 -13.39 12.17
CA GLU A 106 -18.50 -14.81 12.04
C GLU A 106 -19.66 -15.56 11.36
N ALA A 107 -19.38 -16.08 10.19
CA ALA A 107 -20.33 -16.94 9.50
C ALA A 107 -20.21 -18.37 10.06
N THR A 108 -21.27 -18.88 10.63
CA THR A 108 -21.34 -20.23 11.21
C THR A 108 -21.12 -21.34 10.18
N THR A 109 -21.41 -21.09 8.91
CA THR A 109 -21.19 -22.08 7.83
C THR A 109 -20.88 -21.34 6.53
N ILE A 110 -19.76 -21.64 5.90
CA ILE A 110 -19.38 -21.11 4.59
C ILE A 110 -19.41 -22.28 3.60
N ARG A 111 -20.23 -22.17 2.56
CA ARG A 111 -20.24 -23.13 1.45
C ARG A 111 -19.27 -22.63 0.37
N VAL A 112 -18.61 -23.53 -0.32
CA VAL A 112 -17.69 -23.18 -1.43
C VAL A 112 -18.43 -22.38 -2.52
N SER A 113 -19.73 -22.66 -2.74
CA SER A 113 -20.59 -21.90 -3.66
C SER A 113 -20.77 -20.43 -3.31
N ASP A 114 -20.56 -20.06 -2.05
CA ASP A 114 -20.75 -18.71 -1.55
C ASP A 114 -19.49 -17.86 -1.70
N ILE A 115 -18.38 -18.48 -2.10
CA ILE A 115 -17.09 -17.81 -2.29
C ILE A 115 -17.02 -17.26 -3.72
N VAL A 116 -16.80 -15.96 -3.81
CA VAL A 116 -16.56 -15.26 -5.08
C VAL A 116 -15.09 -14.89 -5.16
N CYS A 117 -14.43 -15.34 -6.22
CA CYS A 117 -13.06 -14.93 -6.55
C CYS A 117 -13.11 -13.77 -7.55
N THR A 118 -12.51 -12.65 -7.19
CA THR A 118 -12.33 -11.49 -8.07
C THR A 118 -10.88 -11.40 -8.51
N SER A 119 -10.65 -11.43 -9.82
CA SER A 119 -9.31 -11.32 -10.41
C SER A 119 -9.06 -9.91 -10.92
N LYS A 120 -7.87 -9.37 -10.65
CA LYS A 120 -7.41 -8.05 -11.11
C LYS A 120 -6.06 -8.17 -11.78
N LEU A 121 -5.70 -7.16 -12.58
CA LEU A 121 -4.43 -7.09 -13.29
C LEU A 121 -4.13 -8.37 -14.11
N GLY A 122 -5.11 -8.83 -14.89
CA GLY A 122 -4.93 -10.01 -15.73
C GLY A 122 -4.77 -11.32 -14.96
N GLY A 123 -5.28 -11.41 -13.73
CA GLY A 123 -5.17 -12.61 -12.89
C GLY A 123 -3.92 -12.64 -12.00
N VAL A 124 -3.16 -11.57 -11.93
CA VAL A 124 -2.00 -11.46 -11.04
C VAL A 124 -2.43 -11.30 -9.59
N ILE A 125 -3.56 -10.65 -9.37
CA ILE A 125 -4.14 -10.42 -8.03
C ILE A 125 -5.49 -11.12 -7.96
N HIS A 126 -5.70 -11.86 -6.88
CA HIS A 126 -6.98 -12.49 -6.55
C HIS A 126 -7.45 -12.04 -5.18
N SER A 127 -8.72 -11.72 -5.07
CA SER A 127 -9.39 -11.51 -3.80
C SER A 127 -10.62 -12.42 -3.69
N TYR A 128 -10.90 -12.85 -2.49
CA TYR A 128 -12.00 -13.76 -2.20
C TYR A 128 -12.97 -13.07 -1.25
N SER A 129 -14.23 -13.08 -1.61
CA SER A 129 -15.30 -12.50 -0.79
C SER A 129 -16.47 -13.46 -0.72
N ARG A 130 -17.30 -13.29 0.30
CA ARG A 130 -18.58 -14.01 0.37
C ARG A 130 -19.61 -13.30 -0.51
N ARG A 131 -20.39 -14.07 -1.25
CA ARG A 131 -21.55 -13.54 -1.99
C ARG A 131 -22.54 -12.97 -0.98
N ALA A 132 -22.93 -11.71 -1.18
CA ALA A 132 -24.03 -11.13 -0.42
C ALA A 132 -25.30 -11.94 -0.67
N ALA A 133 -26.04 -12.24 0.39
CA ALA A 133 -27.32 -12.95 0.30
C ALA A 133 -28.40 -12.04 -0.31
#